data_b8f28e9537de05736a3cdd56ee7eb602
#
_entry.id   b8f28e9537de05736a3cdd56ee7eb602
#
_cell.length_a   1.000
_cell.length_b   1.000
_cell.length_c   1.000
_cell.angle_alpha   90.00
_cell.angle_beta   90.00
_cell.angle_gamma   90.00
#
_symmetry.space_group_name_H-M   'P 1'
#
loop_
_entity.id
_entity.type
_entity.pdbx_description
1 polymer ?
#
loop_
_entity_poly.entity_id
_entity_poly.type
_entity_poly.pdbx_seq_one_letter_code
_entity_poly.pdbx_strand_id
1 'polypeptide(L)'
;RPIREITQMRGHDITTHTLAVFGGAGGQHACAIARALGMSRIVVHRYASILSAYGISLADVVIERQEATALVYGAEGAAAQIAARHAALSAQAAAELAAEGFVESAVRLEHFLNLRYQGTDTAIMIKRPPAEPQGAFDYAGALRELYEREFGFRLDGRAVLVDDIRVRG
;
A
#
# COMPACT_ATOMS: atom_id res chain seq x y z
N ARG A 1 21.95 7.35 -11.03
CA ARG A 1 21.18 8.60 -10.88
C ARG A 1 19.78 8.33 -10.30
N PRO A 2 18.90 7.47 -10.86
CA PRO A 2 17.52 7.29 -10.34
C PRO A 2 17.46 6.86 -8.88
N ILE A 3 18.33 5.97 -8.43
CA ILE A 3 18.33 5.47 -7.04
C ILE A 3 18.60 6.63 -6.07
N ARG A 4 19.58 7.49 -6.34
CA ARG A 4 19.85 8.67 -5.51
C ARG A 4 18.68 9.63 -5.47
N GLU A 5 18.07 9.90 -6.63
CA GLU A 5 16.93 10.82 -6.73
C GLU A 5 15.77 10.34 -5.86
N ILE A 6 15.38 9.07 -5.97
CA ILE A 6 14.25 8.52 -5.20
C ILE A 6 14.54 8.49 -3.69
N THR A 7 15.74 8.11 -3.27
CA THR A 7 16.09 8.00 -1.84
C THR A 7 16.38 9.36 -1.20
N GLN A 8 17.16 10.21 -1.87
CA GLN A 8 17.52 11.53 -1.33
C GLN A 8 16.32 12.49 -1.30
N MET A 9 15.43 12.44 -2.30
CA MET A 9 14.20 13.23 -2.29
C MET A 9 13.28 12.89 -1.11
N ARG A 10 13.39 11.69 -0.56
CA ARG A 10 12.66 11.24 0.64
C ARG A 10 13.46 11.38 1.93
N GLY A 11 14.64 12.02 1.89
CA GLY A 11 15.48 12.24 3.06
C GLY A 11 16.21 10.99 3.59
N HIS A 12 16.25 9.88 2.82
CA HIS A 12 16.95 8.67 3.25
C HIS A 12 18.43 8.70 2.91
N ASP A 13 19.28 8.34 3.87
CA ASP A 13 20.70 8.12 3.63
C ASP A 13 20.92 6.77 2.92
N ILE A 14 21.28 6.84 1.64
CA ILE A 14 21.49 5.66 0.80
C ILE A 14 22.63 4.77 1.29
N THR A 15 23.64 5.32 1.98
CA THR A 15 24.83 4.58 2.42
C THR A 15 24.51 3.53 3.48
N THR A 16 23.42 3.72 4.23
CA THR A 16 22.92 2.79 5.25
C THR A 16 22.10 1.63 4.69
N HIS A 17 21.69 1.74 3.41
CA HIS A 17 20.84 0.75 2.76
C HIS A 17 21.64 -0.44 2.20
N THR A 18 20.93 -1.52 1.93
CA THR A 18 21.47 -2.71 1.25
C THR A 18 21.01 -2.73 -0.20
N LEU A 19 21.91 -2.91 -1.14
CA LEU A 19 21.57 -3.06 -2.55
C LEU A 19 21.06 -4.47 -2.82
N ALA A 20 19.77 -4.61 -3.09
CA ALA A 20 19.18 -5.86 -3.57
C ALA A 20 19.34 -5.94 -5.10
N VAL A 21 19.85 -7.07 -5.58
CA VAL A 21 20.14 -7.29 -7.00
C VAL A 21 19.40 -8.50 -7.51
N PHE A 22 18.69 -8.35 -8.63
CA PHE A 22 17.98 -9.44 -9.29
C PHE A 22 17.92 -9.21 -10.82
N GLY A 23 17.48 -10.24 -11.55
CA GLY A 23 17.47 -10.27 -13.01
C GLY A 23 18.77 -10.85 -13.59
N GLY A 24 18.70 -11.29 -14.85
CA GLY A 24 19.79 -12.02 -15.50
C GLY A 24 21.12 -11.27 -15.56
N ALA A 25 21.11 -9.96 -15.82
CA ALA A 25 22.30 -9.12 -15.95
C ALA A 25 22.64 -8.29 -14.69
N GLY A 26 21.72 -8.24 -13.71
CA GLY A 26 21.85 -7.35 -12.55
C GLY A 26 23.14 -7.56 -11.76
N GLY A 27 23.55 -8.82 -11.57
CA GLY A 27 24.76 -9.17 -10.82
C GLY A 27 26.06 -8.61 -11.41
N GLN A 28 26.13 -8.40 -12.73
CA GLN A 28 27.34 -7.93 -13.41
C GLN A 28 27.72 -6.49 -12.99
N HIS A 29 26.75 -5.67 -12.63
CA HIS A 29 26.96 -4.27 -12.31
C HIS A 29 26.83 -3.96 -10.80
N ALA A 30 26.43 -4.93 -10.00
CA ALA A 30 26.08 -4.75 -8.58
C ALA A 30 27.20 -4.08 -7.78
N CYS A 31 28.44 -4.57 -7.89
CA CYS A 31 29.58 -4.02 -7.15
C CYS A 31 29.94 -2.60 -7.58
N ALA A 32 29.88 -2.32 -8.88
CA ALA A 32 30.15 -0.98 -9.40
C ALA A 32 29.11 0.02 -8.95
N ILE A 33 27.82 -0.37 -8.96
CA ILE A 33 26.69 0.45 -8.48
C ILE A 33 26.81 0.70 -6.98
N ALA A 34 27.08 -0.33 -6.18
CA ALA A 34 27.23 -0.19 -4.73
C ALA A 34 28.36 0.79 -4.37
N ARG A 35 29.55 0.65 -5.01
CA ARG A 35 30.66 1.58 -4.81
C ARG A 35 30.30 3.00 -5.20
N ALA A 36 29.65 3.20 -6.34
CA ALA A 36 29.24 4.53 -6.80
C ALA A 36 28.19 5.20 -5.89
N LEU A 37 27.41 4.41 -5.15
CA LEU A 37 26.40 4.88 -4.20
C LEU A 37 26.91 4.95 -2.76
N GLY A 38 28.11 4.45 -2.46
CA GLY A 38 28.65 4.35 -1.11
C GLY A 38 28.01 3.26 -0.25
N MET A 39 27.34 2.29 -0.86
CA MET A 39 26.68 1.17 -0.16
C MET A 39 27.71 0.07 0.14
N SER A 40 27.72 -0.42 1.38
CA SER A 40 28.65 -1.45 1.85
C SER A 40 28.11 -2.87 1.75
N ARG A 41 26.78 -3.02 1.52
CA ARG A 41 26.10 -4.32 1.52
C ARG A 41 25.36 -4.56 0.22
N ILE A 42 25.53 -5.76 -0.34
CA ILE A 42 24.81 -6.24 -1.51
C ILE A 42 24.16 -7.56 -1.15
N VAL A 43 22.86 -7.70 -1.46
CA VAL A 43 22.12 -8.96 -1.34
C VAL A 43 21.81 -9.49 -2.73
N VAL A 44 22.21 -10.73 -2.99
CA VAL A 44 21.86 -11.48 -4.20
C VAL A 44 21.13 -12.73 -3.75
N HIS A 45 19.85 -12.82 -4.07
CA HIS A 45 19.06 -13.99 -3.72
C HIS A 45 19.52 -15.21 -4.53
N ARG A 46 19.42 -16.43 -3.96
CA ARG A 46 19.79 -17.68 -4.66
C ARG A 46 19.08 -17.88 -6.00
N TYR A 47 17.87 -17.31 -6.15
CA TYR A 47 17.08 -17.30 -7.38
C TYR A 47 17.07 -15.93 -8.06
N ALA A 48 18.10 -15.13 -7.90
CA ALA A 48 18.15 -13.75 -8.41
C ALA A 48 17.85 -13.65 -9.91
N SER A 49 18.29 -14.62 -10.71
CA SER A 49 18.04 -14.64 -12.16
C SER A 49 16.57 -14.86 -12.55
N ILE A 50 15.79 -15.51 -11.69
CA ILE A 50 14.38 -15.86 -11.90
C ILE A 50 13.49 -15.33 -10.77
N LEU A 51 13.92 -14.29 -10.06
CA LEU A 51 13.27 -13.82 -8.83
C LEU A 51 11.81 -13.41 -9.07
N SER A 52 11.48 -12.86 -10.24
CA SER A 52 10.11 -12.52 -10.60
C SER A 52 9.21 -13.76 -10.71
N ALA A 53 9.67 -14.81 -11.39
CA ALA A 53 8.94 -16.05 -11.49
C ALA A 53 8.78 -16.75 -10.13
N TYR A 54 9.84 -16.72 -9.30
CA TYR A 54 9.79 -17.21 -7.94
C TYR A 54 8.78 -16.41 -7.09
N GLY A 55 8.75 -15.07 -7.22
CA GLY A 55 7.79 -14.23 -6.53
C GLY A 55 6.35 -14.52 -6.94
N ILE A 56 6.10 -14.71 -8.24
CA ILE A 56 4.77 -15.09 -8.75
C ILE A 56 4.31 -16.44 -8.19
N SER A 57 5.22 -17.42 -8.07
CA SER A 57 4.87 -18.73 -7.51
C SER A 57 4.52 -18.71 -6.01
N LEU A 58 4.89 -17.65 -5.31
CA LEU A 58 4.61 -17.45 -3.88
C LEU A 58 3.47 -16.43 -3.64
N ALA A 59 3.01 -15.76 -4.70
CA ALA A 59 1.97 -14.75 -4.58
C ALA A 59 0.60 -15.41 -4.36
N ASP A 60 -0.18 -14.81 -3.49
CA ASP A 60 -1.58 -15.16 -3.35
C ASP A 60 -2.38 -14.72 -4.58
N VAL A 61 -3.50 -15.37 -4.85
CA VAL A 61 -4.50 -14.88 -5.81
C VAL A 61 -5.21 -13.71 -5.16
N VAL A 62 -5.27 -12.58 -5.83
CA VAL A 62 -5.84 -11.36 -5.28
C VAL A 62 -6.88 -10.79 -6.23
N ILE A 63 -8.09 -10.58 -5.71
CA ILE A 63 -9.15 -9.81 -6.35
C ILE A 63 -9.26 -8.46 -5.64
N GLU A 64 -9.13 -7.37 -6.39
CA GLU A 64 -9.28 -6.02 -5.86
C GLU A 64 -10.49 -5.33 -6.49
N ARG A 65 -11.35 -4.75 -5.65
CA ARG A 65 -12.52 -3.98 -6.06
C ARG A 65 -12.45 -2.60 -5.41
N GLN A 66 -12.73 -1.58 -6.20
CA GLN A 66 -12.69 -0.19 -5.73
C GLN A 66 -13.84 0.61 -6.30
N GLU A 67 -14.25 1.62 -5.57
CA GLU A 67 -15.27 2.59 -5.98
C GLU A 67 -14.80 3.98 -5.61
N ALA A 68 -14.75 4.88 -6.61
CA ALA A 68 -14.42 6.28 -6.39
C ALA A 68 -15.55 6.98 -5.63
N THR A 69 -15.18 7.93 -4.77
CA THR A 69 -16.13 8.71 -3.99
C THR A 69 -15.58 10.13 -3.76
N ALA A 70 -16.40 11.01 -3.22
CA ALA A 70 -16.02 12.36 -2.81
C ALA A 70 -16.60 12.68 -1.42
N LEU A 71 -16.66 11.67 -0.54
CA LEU A 71 -17.19 11.85 0.81
C LEU A 71 -16.22 12.63 1.68
N VAL A 72 -16.78 13.48 2.55
CA VAL A 72 -16.01 14.05 3.67
C VAL A 72 -16.03 13.05 4.81
N TYR A 73 -14.84 12.57 5.22
CA TYR A 73 -14.74 11.65 6.35
C TYR A 73 -15.20 12.33 7.65
N GLY A 74 -16.08 11.66 8.39
CA GLY A 74 -16.67 12.21 9.62
C GLY A 74 -17.91 13.09 9.40
N ALA A 75 -18.32 13.36 8.15
CA ALA A 75 -19.60 14.01 7.87
C ALA A 75 -20.77 13.10 8.26
N GLU A 76 -21.95 13.72 8.49
CA GLU A 76 -23.16 12.98 8.80
C GLU A 76 -23.48 11.93 7.72
N GLY A 77 -23.73 10.70 8.12
CA GLY A 77 -24.02 9.59 7.23
C GLY A 77 -22.82 9.00 6.47
N ALA A 78 -21.62 9.62 6.49
CA ALA A 78 -20.46 9.12 5.77
C ALA A 78 -20.02 7.73 6.23
N ALA A 79 -20.02 7.48 7.54
CA ALA A 79 -19.66 6.17 8.09
C ALA A 79 -20.59 5.05 7.59
N ALA A 80 -21.90 5.31 7.54
CA ALA A 80 -22.88 4.35 7.02
C ALA A 80 -22.68 4.09 5.51
N GLN A 81 -22.41 5.13 4.73
CA GLN A 81 -22.12 4.99 3.30
C GLN A 81 -20.84 4.19 3.05
N ILE A 82 -19.77 4.46 3.79
CA ILE A 82 -18.50 3.71 3.71
C ILE A 82 -18.75 2.23 4.06
N ALA A 83 -19.51 1.97 5.12
CA ALA A 83 -19.83 0.62 5.54
C ALA A 83 -20.62 -0.15 4.47
N ALA A 84 -21.64 0.46 3.90
CA ALA A 84 -22.46 -0.14 2.84
C ALA A 84 -21.62 -0.46 1.59
N ARG A 85 -20.74 0.45 1.17
CA ARG A 85 -19.86 0.25 0.03
C ARG A 85 -18.80 -0.83 0.29
N HIS A 86 -18.18 -0.84 1.47
CA HIS A 86 -17.28 -1.92 1.86
C HIS A 86 -17.99 -3.28 1.81
N ALA A 87 -19.22 -3.39 2.30
CA ALA A 87 -20.00 -4.62 2.25
C ALA A 87 -20.29 -5.07 0.81
N ALA A 88 -20.70 -4.15 -0.07
CA ALA A 88 -20.97 -4.44 -1.47
C ALA A 88 -19.69 -4.90 -2.21
N LEU A 89 -18.57 -4.18 -2.05
CA LEU A 89 -17.30 -4.54 -2.67
C LEU A 89 -16.74 -5.87 -2.12
N SER A 90 -16.95 -6.14 -0.82
CA SER A 90 -16.58 -7.42 -0.20
C SER A 90 -17.34 -8.59 -0.80
N ALA A 91 -18.65 -8.43 -1.01
CA ALA A 91 -19.49 -9.45 -1.64
C ALA A 91 -19.05 -9.72 -3.09
N GLN A 92 -18.71 -8.70 -3.85
CA GLN A 92 -18.18 -8.84 -5.21
C GLN A 92 -16.85 -9.60 -5.23
N ALA A 93 -15.87 -9.19 -4.40
CA ALA A 93 -14.57 -9.84 -4.34
C ALA A 93 -14.70 -11.32 -3.90
N ALA A 94 -15.53 -11.59 -2.90
CA ALA A 94 -15.78 -12.96 -2.43
C ALA A 94 -16.45 -13.84 -3.49
N ALA A 95 -17.42 -13.30 -4.23
CA ALA A 95 -18.10 -14.02 -5.30
C ALA A 95 -17.12 -14.39 -6.45
N GLU A 96 -16.22 -13.49 -6.80
CA GLU A 96 -15.22 -13.75 -7.83
C GLU A 96 -14.20 -14.79 -7.39
N LEU A 97 -13.69 -14.72 -6.16
CA LEU A 97 -12.80 -15.76 -5.61
C LEU A 97 -13.49 -17.11 -5.55
N ALA A 98 -14.77 -17.14 -5.19
CA ALA A 98 -15.57 -18.39 -5.22
C ALA A 98 -15.71 -18.95 -6.64
N ALA A 99 -15.89 -18.08 -7.65
CA ALA A 99 -15.93 -18.50 -9.06
C ALA A 99 -14.57 -19.06 -9.55
N GLU A 100 -13.44 -18.57 -9.00
CA GLU A 100 -12.11 -19.13 -9.23
C GLU A 100 -11.84 -20.43 -8.43
N GLY A 101 -12.80 -20.88 -7.61
CA GLY A 101 -12.71 -22.15 -6.88
C GLY A 101 -12.18 -22.05 -5.44
N PHE A 102 -12.01 -20.84 -4.91
CA PHE A 102 -11.56 -20.67 -3.53
C PHE A 102 -12.72 -20.84 -2.55
N VAL A 103 -12.49 -21.64 -1.49
CA VAL A 103 -13.47 -21.82 -0.41
C VAL A 103 -13.46 -20.61 0.52
N GLU A 104 -14.60 -20.29 1.10
CA GLU A 104 -14.76 -19.10 1.96
C GLU A 104 -13.74 -19.02 3.10
N SER A 105 -13.40 -20.17 3.69
CA SER A 105 -12.41 -20.25 4.78
C SER A 105 -10.97 -19.87 4.37
N ALA A 106 -10.67 -19.88 3.07
CA ALA A 106 -9.38 -19.48 2.52
C ALA A 106 -9.36 -17.99 2.13
N VAL A 107 -10.52 -17.34 2.02
CA VAL A 107 -10.64 -15.95 1.60
C VAL A 107 -10.39 -15.00 2.79
N ARG A 108 -9.54 -14.01 2.57
CA ARG A 108 -9.29 -12.93 3.53
C ARG A 108 -9.63 -11.60 2.88
N LEU A 109 -10.59 -10.89 3.47
CA LEU A 109 -11.01 -9.59 2.95
C LEU A 109 -10.32 -8.46 3.73
N GLU A 110 -9.64 -7.60 3.01
CA GLU A 110 -8.96 -6.43 3.53
C GLU A 110 -9.67 -5.16 3.06
N HIS A 111 -9.88 -4.21 3.97
CA HIS A 111 -10.61 -2.99 3.71
C HIS A 111 -9.70 -1.78 3.78
N PHE A 112 -9.82 -0.91 2.78
CA PHE A 112 -8.98 0.28 2.65
C PHE A 112 -9.85 1.51 2.37
N LEU A 113 -9.38 2.66 2.83
CA LEU A 113 -9.82 3.97 2.36
C LEU A 113 -8.62 4.72 1.79
N ASN A 114 -8.79 5.30 0.62
CA ASN A 114 -7.81 6.23 0.06
C ASN A 114 -8.20 7.64 0.50
N LEU A 115 -7.39 8.22 1.38
CA LEU A 115 -7.70 9.46 2.07
C LEU A 115 -6.72 10.57 1.71
N ARG A 116 -7.23 11.77 1.56
CA ARG A 116 -6.40 12.97 1.44
C ARG A 116 -6.94 14.11 2.27
N TYR A 117 -6.09 15.07 2.59
CA TYR A 117 -6.55 16.34 3.14
C TYR A 117 -7.15 17.21 2.05
N GLN A 118 -8.20 17.94 2.37
CA GLN A 118 -8.78 18.93 1.46
C GLN A 118 -7.73 19.96 1.04
N GLY A 119 -7.62 20.18 -0.27
CA GLY A 119 -6.63 21.10 -0.86
C GLY A 119 -5.23 20.49 -1.06
N THR A 120 -5.08 19.18 -0.94
CA THR A 120 -3.87 18.46 -1.36
C THR A 120 -4.19 17.48 -2.49
N ASP A 121 -3.19 17.19 -3.31
CA ASP A 121 -3.31 16.24 -4.42
C ASP A 121 -2.79 14.84 -4.06
N THR A 122 -2.24 14.68 -2.85
CA THR A 122 -1.69 13.40 -2.39
C THR A 122 -2.69 12.66 -1.53
N ALA A 123 -3.16 11.54 -2.03
CA ALA A 123 -3.96 10.60 -1.28
C ALA A 123 -3.10 9.47 -0.71
N ILE A 124 -3.45 8.99 0.47
CA ILE A 124 -2.77 7.90 1.16
C ILE A 124 -3.76 6.77 1.42
N MET A 125 -3.37 5.55 1.03
CA MET A 125 -4.15 4.36 1.25
C MET A 125 -4.00 3.89 2.70
N ILE A 126 -5.09 3.90 3.45
CA ILE A 126 -5.15 3.45 4.84
C ILE A 126 -5.86 2.11 4.91
N LYS A 127 -5.15 1.10 5.37
CA LYS A 127 -5.70 -0.23 5.62
C LYS A 127 -6.30 -0.32 7.03
N ARG A 128 -7.50 -0.88 7.14
CA ARG A 128 -8.07 -1.23 8.45
C ARG A 128 -7.39 -2.49 8.99
N PRO A 129 -6.91 -2.50 10.25
CA PRO A 129 -6.40 -3.71 10.87
C PRO A 129 -7.49 -4.80 10.95
N PRO A 130 -7.16 -6.08 10.73
CA PRO A 130 -8.16 -7.17 10.77
C PRO A 130 -8.89 -7.33 12.11
N ALA A 131 -8.22 -6.98 13.22
CA ALA A 131 -8.78 -7.08 14.57
C ALA A 131 -9.77 -5.97 14.91
N GLU A 132 -9.82 -4.89 14.11
CA GLU A 132 -10.67 -3.73 14.39
C GLU A 132 -12.06 -3.92 13.77
N PRO A 133 -13.15 -3.81 14.56
CA PRO A 133 -14.51 -3.84 14.01
C PRO A 133 -14.74 -2.72 13.02
N GLN A 134 -15.64 -2.95 12.08
CA GLN A 134 -16.07 -1.90 11.17
C GLN A 134 -16.73 -0.75 11.98
N GLY A 135 -16.25 0.48 11.75
CA GLY A 135 -16.73 1.67 12.45
C GLY A 135 -15.97 2.05 13.73
N ALA A 136 -15.14 1.15 14.28
CA ALA A 136 -14.29 1.45 15.44
C ALA A 136 -12.90 2.01 15.07
N PHE A 137 -12.43 1.73 13.85
CA PHE A 137 -11.11 2.15 13.41
C PHE A 137 -11.07 3.63 12.99
N ASP A 138 -10.16 4.40 13.61
CA ASP A 138 -9.95 5.81 13.28
C ASP A 138 -9.03 5.98 12.08
N TYR A 139 -9.61 5.96 10.90
CA TYR A 139 -8.89 6.17 9.64
C TYR A 139 -8.25 7.56 9.56
N ALA A 140 -8.86 8.60 10.15
CA ALA A 140 -8.31 9.95 10.13
C ALA A 140 -7.07 10.07 11.04
N GLY A 141 -7.09 9.41 12.20
CA GLY A 141 -5.92 9.29 13.06
C GLY A 141 -4.77 8.56 12.38
N ALA A 142 -5.06 7.42 11.73
CA ALA A 142 -4.07 6.66 10.97
C ALA A 142 -3.50 7.47 9.79
N LEU A 143 -4.34 8.24 9.08
CA LEU A 143 -3.88 9.18 8.05
C LEU A 143 -2.90 10.20 8.63
N ARG A 144 -3.24 10.80 9.78
CA ARG A 144 -2.42 11.84 10.42
C ARG A 144 -1.02 11.32 10.77
N GLU A 145 -0.96 10.15 11.39
CA GLU A 145 0.32 9.51 11.76
C GLU A 145 1.17 9.17 10.54
N LEU A 146 0.53 8.60 9.51
CA LEU A 146 1.23 8.21 8.29
C LEU A 146 1.69 9.43 7.50
N TYR A 147 0.86 10.48 7.42
CA TYR A 147 1.19 11.73 6.74
C TYR A 147 2.37 12.45 7.40
N GLU A 148 2.37 12.54 8.75
CA GLU A 148 3.50 13.11 9.51
C GLU A 148 4.79 12.32 9.29
N ARG A 149 4.72 10.99 9.26
CA ARG A 149 5.88 10.12 8.99
C ARG A 149 6.44 10.31 7.57
N GLU A 150 5.57 10.46 6.58
CA GLU A 150 5.99 10.57 5.16
C GLU A 150 6.45 11.98 4.78
N PHE A 151 5.83 13.01 5.34
CA PHE A 151 6.06 14.40 4.95
C PHE A 151 6.72 15.27 6.03
N GLY A 152 6.78 14.80 7.29
CA GLY A 152 7.44 15.49 8.38
C GLY A 152 6.64 16.63 9.01
N PHE A 153 5.35 16.81 8.64
CA PHE A 153 4.48 17.85 9.21
C PHE A 153 3.03 17.38 9.28
N ARG A 154 2.23 18.08 10.08
CA ARG A 154 0.79 17.84 10.27
C ARG A 154 -0.05 18.89 9.55
N LEU A 155 -1.22 18.52 9.10
CA LEU A 155 -2.23 19.41 8.52
C LEU A 155 -3.46 19.41 9.42
N ASP A 156 -3.32 20.03 10.60
CA ASP A 156 -4.42 20.12 11.56
C ASP A 156 -5.54 21.06 11.06
N GLY A 157 -6.78 20.73 11.41
CA GLY A 157 -7.96 21.53 11.06
C GLY A 157 -8.43 21.42 9.61
N ARG A 158 -7.80 20.62 8.77
CA ARG A 158 -8.29 20.36 7.41
C ARG A 158 -9.23 19.17 7.37
N ALA A 159 -10.29 19.29 6.58
CA ALA A 159 -11.19 18.17 6.31
C ALA A 159 -10.44 17.02 5.60
N VAL A 160 -10.79 15.80 5.95
CA VAL A 160 -10.30 14.58 5.30
C VAL A 160 -11.33 14.14 4.27
N LEU A 161 -10.89 13.95 3.04
CA LEU A 161 -11.72 13.46 1.93
C LEU A 161 -11.42 11.98 1.68
N VAL A 162 -12.45 11.23 1.33
CA VAL A 162 -12.35 9.83 0.89
C VAL A 162 -12.42 9.85 -0.63
N ASP A 163 -11.31 9.58 -1.31
CA ASP A 163 -11.22 9.58 -2.77
C ASP A 163 -11.72 8.27 -3.37
N ASP A 164 -11.36 7.15 -2.75
CA ASP A 164 -11.90 5.84 -3.10
C ASP A 164 -12.01 4.92 -1.88
N ILE A 165 -12.90 3.96 -2.01
CA ILE A 165 -13.13 2.85 -1.09
C ILE A 165 -12.67 1.58 -1.78
N ARG A 166 -11.86 0.77 -1.11
CA ARG A 166 -11.27 -0.42 -1.73
C ARG A 166 -11.37 -1.63 -0.83
N VAL A 167 -11.61 -2.77 -1.46
CA VAL A 167 -11.56 -4.10 -0.85
C VAL A 167 -10.61 -4.98 -1.66
N ARG A 168 -9.78 -5.71 -0.95
CA ARG A 168 -8.91 -6.75 -1.50
C ARG A 168 -9.29 -8.07 -0.85
N GLY A 169 -9.53 -9.08 -1.68
CA GLY A 169 -9.80 -10.45 -1.28
C GLY A 169 -8.74 -11.40 -1.76
#